data_e0a6001371e466873f3ae63b3a138b40
#
_entry.id   e0a6001371e466873f3ae63b3a138b40
#
_cell.length_a   1.000
_cell.length_b   1.000
_cell.length_c   1.000
_cell.angle_alpha   90.00
_cell.angle_beta   90.00
_cell.angle_gamma   90.00
#
_symmetry.space_group_name_H-M   'P 1'
#
loop_
_entity.id
_entity.type
_entity.pdbx_description
1 polymer ?
#
loop_
_entity_poly.entity_id
_entity_poly.type
_entity_poly.pdbx_seq_one_letter_code
_entity_poly.pdbx_strand_id
1 'polypeptide(L)'
;MTFQTFKRFVLMSVFFMTTSVVIYAQQSTMQGLIGQSLAKLQQPTSESILNCIAEMKRIDDMFPDSIQPKFQIALQSLNYSVMNPHAPQTENLLKETEETIAKMENIKHADPSDICTLRGFLYMVRIVQNPGQNGQRYYLEVMQDYEKALKLNPDNQLAKQLQQKFFEGMKQQTGKPVNKKQRLFYPRTISPEPKKRVAT
;
A
#
# COMPACT_ATOMS: atom_id res chain seq x y z
N MET A 1 2.85 -50.04 27.66
CA MET A 1 2.99 -48.57 27.65
C MET A 1 3.13 -48.15 29.10
N THR A 2 4.30 -47.64 29.50
CA THR A 2 4.56 -47.34 30.92
C THR A 2 3.88 -46.00 31.31
N PHE A 3 3.41 -45.92 32.56
CA PHE A 3 2.73 -44.74 33.12
C PHE A 3 3.51 -43.42 32.92
N GLN A 4 4.82 -43.53 32.83
CA GLN A 4 5.74 -42.39 32.52
C GLN A 4 5.60 -41.89 31.08
N THR A 5 5.41 -42.77 30.10
CA THR A 5 5.21 -42.37 28.68
C THR A 5 3.84 -41.73 28.49
N PHE A 6 2.82 -42.18 29.17
CA PHE A 6 1.48 -41.58 29.15
C PHE A 6 1.49 -40.15 29.75
N LYS A 7 2.17 -39.93 30.89
CA LYS A 7 2.33 -38.60 31.49
C LYS A 7 3.06 -37.61 30.54
N ARG A 8 4.10 -38.07 29.85
CA ARG A 8 4.82 -37.22 28.86
C ARG A 8 3.95 -36.87 27.66
N PHE A 9 3.12 -37.78 27.19
CA PHE A 9 2.18 -37.51 26.08
C PHE A 9 1.09 -36.53 26.48
N VAL A 10 0.52 -36.64 27.68
CA VAL A 10 -0.48 -35.70 28.19
C VAL A 10 0.10 -34.32 28.42
N LEU A 11 1.32 -34.20 28.98
CA LEU A 11 2.01 -32.91 29.16
C LEU A 11 2.34 -32.26 27.82
N MET A 12 2.74 -33.02 26.80
CA MET A 12 3.06 -32.53 25.47
C MET A 12 1.81 -32.05 24.71
N SER A 13 0.68 -32.74 24.86
CA SER A 13 -0.60 -32.34 24.25
C SER A 13 -1.20 -31.07 24.88
N VAL A 14 -1.08 -30.91 26.20
CA VAL A 14 -1.50 -29.68 26.90
C VAL A 14 -0.66 -28.48 26.50
N PHE A 15 0.66 -28.66 26.32
CA PHE A 15 1.54 -27.59 25.85
C PHE A 15 1.21 -27.12 24.40
N PHE A 16 0.86 -28.04 23.51
CA PHE A 16 0.43 -27.71 22.13
C PHE A 16 -0.92 -26.99 22.10
N MET A 17 -1.87 -27.31 22.97
CA MET A 17 -3.17 -26.64 23.05
C MET A 17 -3.04 -25.21 23.60
N THR A 18 -2.17 -24.95 24.57
CA THR A 18 -2.02 -23.62 25.15
C THR A 18 -1.37 -22.63 24.19
N THR A 19 -0.42 -23.07 23.35
CA THR A 19 0.22 -22.18 22.34
C THR A 19 -0.75 -21.74 21.27
N SER A 20 -1.66 -22.60 20.82
CA SER A 20 -2.67 -22.26 19.81
C SER A 20 -3.64 -21.16 20.29
N VAL A 21 -4.12 -21.26 21.53
CA VAL A 21 -5.08 -20.29 22.10
C VAL A 21 -4.46 -18.91 22.25
N VAL A 22 -3.17 -18.83 22.63
CA VAL A 22 -2.47 -17.54 22.77
C VAL A 22 -2.33 -16.83 21.41
N ILE A 23 -2.00 -17.57 20.36
CA ILE A 23 -1.85 -16.99 19.00
C ILE A 23 -3.19 -16.43 18.50
N TYR A 24 -4.29 -17.16 18.66
CA TYR A 24 -5.62 -16.66 18.25
C TYR A 24 -6.08 -15.45 19.05
N ALA A 25 -5.85 -15.42 20.37
CA ALA A 25 -6.19 -14.28 21.21
C ALA A 25 -5.39 -13.03 20.83
N GLN A 26 -4.10 -13.18 20.53
CA GLN A 26 -3.24 -12.07 20.13
C GLN A 26 -3.65 -11.50 18.76
N GLN A 27 -3.98 -12.34 17.79
CA GLN A 27 -4.44 -11.93 16.47
C GLN A 27 -5.81 -11.22 16.55
N SER A 28 -6.75 -11.70 17.35
CA SER A 28 -8.03 -11.05 17.55
C SER A 28 -7.90 -9.67 18.20
N THR A 29 -6.96 -9.52 19.14
CA THR A 29 -6.63 -8.23 19.77
C THR A 29 -6.05 -7.23 18.77
N MET A 30 -5.07 -7.64 17.94
CA MET A 30 -4.48 -6.82 16.90
C MET A 30 -5.53 -6.33 15.89
N GLN A 31 -6.36 -7.23 15.37
CA GLN A 31 -7.42 -6.89 14.43
C GLN A 31 -8.46 -5.94 15.06
N GLY A 32 -8.79 -6.13 16.34
CA GLY A 32 -9.65 -5.23 17.08
C GLY A 32 -9.08 -3.81 17.17
N LEU A 33 -7.79 -3.67 17.49
CA LEU A 33 -7.12 -2.37 17.54
C LEU A 33 -7.06 -1.69 16.17
N ILE A 34 -6.72 -2.42 15.11
CA ILE A 34 -6.72 -1.92 13.73
C ILE A 34 -8.13 -1.45 13.36
N GLY A 35 -9.14 -2.27 13.60
CA GLY A 35 -10.53 -1.95 13.31
C GLY A 35 -11.02 -0.68 14.03
N GLN A 36 -10.69 -0.51 15.31
CA GLN A 36 -11.01 0.68 16.08
C GLN A 36 -10.34 1.94 15.51
N SER A 37 -9.09 1.85 15.10
CA SER A 37 -8.38 2.97 14.48
C SER A 37 -8.98 3.34 13.13
N LEU A 38 -9.26 2.36 12.26
CA LEU A 38 -9.86 2.59 10.95
C LEU A 38 -11.30 3.12 11.03
N ALA A 39 -12.08 2.74 12.07
CA ALA A 39 -13.42 3.23 12.27
C ALA A 39 -13.49 4.77 12.47
N LYS A 40 -12.39 5.40 12.90
CA LYS A 40 -12.25 6.86 13.03
C LYS A 40 -12.12 7.57 11.68
N LEU A 41 -11.91 6.83 10.58
CA LEU A 41 -11.71 7.36 9.22
C LEU A 41 -13.02 7.40 8.39
N GLN A 42 -14.19 7.37 8.99
CA GLN A 42 -15.48 7.43 8.25
C GLN A 42 -15.63 8.73 7.44
N GLN A 43 -15.09 9.84 7.94
CA GLN A 43 -14.92 11.10 7.21
C GLN A 43 -13.45 11.53 7.34
N PRO A 44 -12.57 11.06 6.42
CA PRO A 44 -11.14 11.23 6.56
C PRO A 44 -10.75 12.69 6.38
N THR A 45 -10.15 13.28 7.40
CA THR A 45 -9.45 14.55 7.36
C THR A 45 -7.93 14.29 7.38
N SER A 46 -7.12 15.25 6.97
CA SER A 46 -5.66 15.14 7.06
C SER A 46 -5.21 14.79 8.48
N GLU A 47 -5.82 15.38 9.50
CA GLU A 47 -5.51 15.13 10.91
C GLU A 47 -5.90 13.70 11.34
N SER A 48 -7.12 13.25 11.00
CA SER A 48 -7.57 11.90 11.37
C SER A 48 -6.73 10.82 10.71
N ILE A 49 -6.26 11.03 9.48
CA ILE A 49 -5.35 10.10 8.80
C ILE A 49 -3.98 10.05 9.50
N LEU A 50 -3.39 11.20 9.87
CA LEU A 50 -2.13 11.24 10.61
C LEU A 50 -2.24 10.56 11.98
N ASN A 51 -3.34 10.77 12.69
CA ASN A 51 -3.61 10.09 13.96
C ASN A 51 -3.72 8.57 13.77
N CYS A 52 -4.41 8.12 12.72
CA CYS A 52 -4.50 6.71 12.36
C CYS A 52 -3.11 6.11 12.06
N ILE A 53 -2.27 6.80 11.28
CA ILE A 53 -0.89 6.35 11.02
C ILE A 53 -0.10 6.19 12.32
N ALA A 54 -0.21 7.15 13.26
CA ALA A 54 0.46 7.07 14.54
C ALA A 54 -0.06 5.91 15.41
N GLU A 55 -1.36 5.61 15.38
CA GLU A 55 -1.94 4.45 16.05
C GLU A 55 -1.46 3.15 15.41
N MET A 56 -1.43 3.06 14.08
CA MET A 56 -0.93 1.88 13.36
C MET A 56 0.55 1.60 13.66
N LYS A 57 1.39 2.64 13.80
CA LYS A 57 2.79 2.48 14.21
C LYS A 57 2.90 1.87 15.61
N ARG A 58 2.07 2.29 16.57
CA ARG A 58 2.05 1.67 17.92
C ARG A 58 1.59 0.22 17.87
N ILE A 59 0.62 -0.10 17.00
CA ILE A 59 0.17 -1.49 16.81
C ILE A 59 1.30 -2.31 16.18
N ASP A 60 2.04 -1.76 15.22
CA ASP A 60 3.20 -2.41 14.60
C ASP A 60 4.30 -2.73 15.61
N ASP A 61 4.58 -1.80 16.52
CA ASP A 61 5.54 -1.99 17.63
C ASP A 61 5.10 -3.14 18.56
N MET A 62 3.80 -3.32 18.78
CA MET A 62 3.26 -4.43 19.58
C MET A 62 3.26 -5.76 18.83
N PHE A 63 3.19 -5.74 17.49
CA PHE A 63 3.08 -6.93 16.64
C PHE A 63 4.07 -6.86 15.46
N PRO A 64 5.39 -6.83 15.73
CA PRO A 64 6.42 -6.51 14.73
C PRO A 64 6.49 -7.50 13.56
N ASP A 65 6.09 -8.75 13.76
CA ASP A 65 6.09 -9.80 12.73
C ASP A 65 4.81 -9.80 11.87
N SER A 66 3.85 -8.92 12.19
CA SER A 66 2.58 -8.86 11.49
C SER A 66 2.65 -7.93 10.27
N ILE A 67 2.04 -8.38 9.17
CA ILE A 67 1.97 -7.60 7.93
C ILE A 67 0.87 -6.52 7.99
N GLN A 68 -0.21 -6.78 8.70
CA GLN A 68 -1.43 -5.96 8.69
C GLN A 68 -1.20 -4.51 9.15
N PRO A 69 -0.53 -4.23 10.30
CA PRO A 69 -0.21 -2.85 10.69
C PRO A 69 0.66 -2.14 9.66
N LYS A 70 1.69 -2.81 9.12
CA LYS A 70 2.59 -2.27 8.09
C LYS A 70 1.84 -1.90 6.81
N PHE A 71 0.93 -2.77 6.37
CA PHE A 71 0.07 -2.49 5.23
C PHE A 71 -0.78 -1.24 5.46
N GLN A 72 -1.38 -1.09 6.65
CA GLN A 72 -2.19 0.08 6.98
C GLN A 72 -1.35 1.35 7.12
N ILE A 73 -0.14 1.28 7.69
CA ILE A 73 0.79 2.42 7.74
C ILE A 73 1.06 2.91 6.32
N ALA A 74 1.46 2.01 5.42
CA ALA A 74 1.74 2.36 4.02
C ALA A 74 0.50 2.94 3.32
N LEU A 75 -0.66 2.26 3.42
CA LEU A 75 -1.89 2.68 2.76
C LEU A 75 -2.37 4.05 3.24
N GLN A 76 -2.39 4.31 4.55
CA GLN A 76 -2.85 5.59 5.09
C GLN A 76 -1.85 6.71 4.81
N SER A 77 -0.55 6.43 4.80
CA SER A 77 0.48 7.39 4.39
C SER A 77 0.32 7.81 2.93
N LEU A 78 -0.01 6.88 2.03
CA LEU A 78 -0.30 7.17 0.63
C LEU A 78 -1.62 7.94 0.45
N ASN A 79 -2.67 7.58 1.22
CA ASN A 79 -3.93 8.32 1.22
C ASN A 79 -3.73 9.77 1.68
N TYR A 80 -2.98 9.98 2.76
CA TYR A 80 -2.60 11.33 3.19
C TYR A 80 -1.85 12.10 2.09
N SER A 81 -0.84 11.45 1.52
CA SER A 81 0.08 12.08 0.56
C SER A 81 -0.60 12.46 -0.76
N VAL A 82 -1.55 11.66 -1.24
CA VAL A 82 -2.32 12.01 -2.45
C VAL A 82 -3.27 13.18 -2.23
N MET A 83 -3.81 13.32 -1.00
CA MET A 83 -4.67 14.45 -0.63
C MET A 83 -3.86 15.72 -0.36
N ASN A 84 -2.62 15.59 0.08
CA ASN A 84 -1.75 16.69 0.50
C ASN A 84 -0.36 16.56 -0.14
N PRO A 85 -0.24 16.61 -1.49
CA PRO A 85 1.00 16.25 -2.19
C PRO A 85 2.18 17.17 -1.88
N HIS A 86 1.93 18.39 -1.42
CA HIS A 86 2.95 19.40 -1.10
C HIS A 86 3.03 19.76 0.39
N ALA A 87 2.37 18.99 1.28
CA ALA A 87 2.49 19.21 2.72
C ALA A 87 3.91 18.86 3.22
N PRO A 88 4.42 19.57 4.25
CA PRO A 88 5.80 19.39 4.73
C PRO A 88 6.14 17.95 5.13
N GLN A 89 5.17 17.19 5.65
CA GLN A 89 5.37 15.80 6.09
C GLN A 89 5.25 14.77 4.97
N THR A 90 4.73 15.15 3.80
CA THR A 90 4.45 14.19 2.71
C THR A 90 5.70 13.45 2.26
N GLU A 91 6.82 14.13 2.09
CA GLU A 91 8.05 13.48 1.64
C GLU A 91 8.57 12.45 2.65
N ASN A 92 8.50 12.77 3.94
CA ASN A 92 8.87 11.83 5.00
C ASN A 92 7.94 10.61 5.02
N LEU A 93 6.63 10.80 4.87
CA LEU A 93 5.67 9.70 4.79
C LEU A 93 5.90 8.80 3.57
N LEU A 94 6.25 9.36 2.43
CA LEU A 94 6.56 8.58 1.22
C LEU A 94 7.84 7.75 1.41
N LYS A 95 8.89 8.34 2.01
CA LYS A 95 10.11 7.61 2.33
C LYS A 95 9.86 6.47 3.32
N GLU A 96 9.12 6.75 4.40
CA GLU A 96 8.72 5.71 5.36
C GLU A 96 7.88 4.61 4.70
N THR A 97 7.05 4.97 3.73
CA THR A 97 6.24 4.00 2.96
C THR A 97 7.13 3.09 2.11
N GLU A 98 8.14 3.64 1.43
CA GLU A 98 9.13 2.85 0.66
C GLU A 98 9.83 1.83 1.57
N GLU A 99 10.30 2.28 2.74
CA GLU A 99 10.94 1.42 3.74
C GLU A 99 9.98 0.35 4.29
N THR A 100 8.71 0.72 4.51
CA THR A 100 7.68 -0.20 5.01
C THR A 100 7.35 -1.27 3.97
N ILE A 101 7.21 -0.91 2.70
CA ILE A 101 7.01 -1.87 1.59
C ILE A 101 8.21 -2.83 1.51
N ALA A 102 9.44 -2.34 1.60
CA ALA A 102 10.64 -3.19 1.59
C ALA A 102 10.68 -4.15 2.79
N LYS A 103 10.23 -3.72 3.99
CA LYS A 103 10.09 -4.62 5.15
C LYS A 103 9.03 -5.70 4.90
N MET A 104 7.89 -5.33 4.29
CA MET A 104 6.80 -6.28 3.97
C MET A 104 7.27 -7.35 2.98
N GLU A 105 8.13 -7.04 2.00
CA GLU A 105 8.68 -8.00 1.04
C GLU A 105 9.46 -9.14 1.72
N ASN A 106 10.01 -8.90 2.91
CA ASN A 106 10.77 -9.88 3.69
C ASN A 106 9.90 -10.72 4.65
N ILE A 107 8.60 -10.44 4.78
CA ILE A 107 7.69 -11.20 5.62
C ILE A 107 7.16 -12.41 4.85
N LYS A 108 7.37 -13.62 5.39
CA LYS A 108 7.11 -14.90 4.72
C LYS A 108 5.68 -15.08 4.16
N HIS A 109 4.70 -14.45 4.76
CA HIS A 109 3.27 -14.60 4.38
C HIS A 109 2.68 -13.31 3.83
N ALA A 110 3.51 -12.36 3.40
CA ALA A 110 3.05 -11.16 2.73
C ALA A 110 2.42 -11.51 1.39
N ASP A 111 1.24 -10.92 1.10
CA ASP A 111 0.63 -11.07 -0.22
C ASP A 111 1.41 -10.20 -1.23
N PRO A 112 2.06 -10.79 -2.24
CA PRO A 112 2.80 -10.01 -3.23
C PRO A 112 1.89 -9.13 -4.09
N SER A 113 0.59 -9.43 -4.18
CA SER A 113 -0.39 -8.56 -4.84
C SER A 113 -0.58 -7.26 -4.08
N ASP A 114 -0.69 -7.31 -2.75
CA ASP A 114 -0.83 -6.12 -1.91
C ASP A 114 0.44 -5.26 -1.95
N ILE A 115 1.62 -5.88 -1.95
CA ILE A 115 2.91 -5.19 -2.08
C ILE A 115 2.99 -4.44 -3.41
N CYS A 116 2.68 -5.09 -4.54
CA CYS A 116 2.63 -4.44 -5.84
C CYS A 116 1.58 -3.31 -5.87
N THR A 117 0.43 -3.50 -5.23
CA THR A 117 -0.62 -2.48 -5.14
C THR A 117 -0.13 -1.22 -4.43
N LEU A 118 0.51 -1.37 -3.28
CA LEU A 118 1.05 -0.24 -2.51
C LEU A 118 2.18 0.47 -3.27
N ARG A 119 3.05 -0.27 -3.97
CA ARG A 119 4.14 0.31 -4.76
C ARG A 119 3.60 1.08 -5.96
N GLY A 120 2.62 0.54 -6.67
CA GLY A 120 1.93 1.28 -7.74
C GLY A 120 1.27 2.56 -7.24
N PHE A 121 0.66 2.52 -6.04
CA PHE A 121 0.08 3.71 -5.42
C PHE A 121 1.14 4.74 -5.03
N LEU A 122 2.28 4.32 -4.50
CA LEU A 122 3.41 5.19 -4.20
C LEU A 122 3.89 5.96 -5.45
N TYR A 123 4.09 5.27 -6.56
CA TYR A 123 4.50 5.90 -7.81
C TYR A 123 3.41 6.82 -8.38
N MET A 124 2.14 6.46 -8.22
CA MET A 124 1.03 7.33 -8.58
C MET A 124 1.05 8.64 -7.76
N VAL A 125 1.31 8.58 -6.45
CA VAL A 125 1.46 9.77 -5.60
C VAL A 125 2.66 10.63 -6.05
N ARG A 126 3.79 10.01 -6.39
CA ARG A 126 4.95 10.71 -6.95
C ARG A 126 4.60 11.47 -8.24
N ILE A 127 3.76 10.89 -9.11
CA ILE A 127 3.25 11.59 -10.30
C ILE A 127 2.38 12.78 -9.89
N VAL A 128 1.48 12.62 -8.92
CA VAL A 128 0.61 13.71 -8.43
C VAL A 128 1.44 14.88 -7.87
N GLN A 129 2.56 14.61 -7.18
CA GLN A 129 3.45 15.66 -6.66
C GLN A 129 4.06 16.53 -7.75
N ASN A 130 4.50 15.94 -8.86
CA ASN A 130 5.10 16.66 -9.97
C ASN A 130 4.80 15.95 -11.31
N PRO A 131 3.63 16.19 -11.91
CA PRO A 131 3.21 15.48 -13.11
C PRO A 131 4.18 15.67 -14.29
N GLY A 132 4.75 16.86 -14.45
CA GLY A 132 5.66 17.17 -15.56
C GLY A 132 6.96 16.39 -15.52
N GLN A 133 7.53 16.19 -14.34
CA GLN A 133 8.79 15.47 -14.15
C GLN A 133 8.56 13.99 -13.90
N ASN A 134 7.62 13.67 -13.03
CA ASN A 134 7.41 12.32 -12.53
C ASN A 134 6.49 11.50 -13.44
N GLY A 135 5.65 12.15 -14.26
CA GLY A 135 4.76 11.47 -15.18
C GLY A 135 5.49 10.54 -16.14
N GLN A 136 6.55 11.03 -16.79
CA GLN A 136 7.38 10.20 -17.68
C GLN A 136 8.17 9.13 -16.93
N ARG A 137 8.63 9.46 -15.72
CA ARG A 137 9.48 8.57 -14.91
C ARG A 137 8.72 7.37 -14.35
N TYR A 138 7.51 7.58 -13.81
CA TYR A 138 6.80 6.56 -13.03
C TYR A 138 5.56 5.99 -13.71
N TYR A 139 5.18 6.46 -14.91
CA TYR A 139 3.97 5.96 -15.58
C TYR A 139 4.00 4.46 -15.83
N LEU A 140 5.14 3.96 -16.34
CA LEU A 140 5.29 2.54 -16.66
C LEU A 140 5.31 1.69 -15.39
N GLU A 141 5.97 2.16 -14.33
CA GLU A 141 6.04 1.49 -13.03
C GLU A 141 4.65 1.35 -12.42
N VAL A 142 3.83 2.42 -12.42
CA VAL A 142 2.44 2.36 -11.95
C VAL A 142 1.65 1.30 -12.71
N MET A 143 1.78 1.28 -14.04
CA MET A 143 1.07 0.33 -14.89
C MET A 143 1.50 -1.11 -14.62
N GLN A 144 2.81 -1.35 -14.58
CA GLN A 144 3.39 -2.68 -14.35
C GLN A 144 3.02 -3.22 -12.97
N ASP A 145 3.07 -2.39 -11.94
CA ASP A 145 2.74 -2.81 -10.58
C ASP A 145 1.27 -3.16 -10.43
N TYR A 146 0.34 -2.38 -10.97
CA TYR A 146 -1.08 -2.76 -10.92
C TYR A 146 -1.41 -3.97 -11.81
N GLU A 147 -0.81 -4.10 -12.99
CA GLU A 147 -0.98 -5.29 -13.83
C GLU A 147 -0.42 -6.55 -13.13
N LYS A 148 0.73 -6.43 -12.48
CA LYS A 148 1.33 -7.52 -11.69
C LYS A 148 0.46 -7.87 -10.49
N ALA A 149 -0.03 -6.87 -9.74
CA ALA A 149 -0.93 -7.09 -8.62
C ALA A 149 -2.17 -7.89 -9.03
N LEU A 150 -2.84 -7.48 -10.12
CA LEU A 150 -4.04 -8.14 -10.63
C LEU A 150 -3.77 -9.48 -11.30
N LYS A 151 -2.55 -9.73 -11.80
CA LYS A 151 -2.13 -11.05 -12.26
C LYS A 151 -1.92 -12.02 -11.12
N LEU A 152 -1.37 -11.55 -10.00
CA LEU A 152 -1.13 -12.34 -8.78
C LEU A 152 -2.43 -12.64 -8.04
N ASN A 153 -3.30 -11.64 -7.90
CA ASN A 153 -4.60 -11.76 -7.28
C ASN A 153 -5.65 -10.97 -8.09
N PRO A 154 -6.39 -11.64 -9.00
CA PRO A 154 -7.43 -11.00 -9.80
C PRO A 154 -8.56 -10.38 -8.98
N ASP A 155 -8.73 -10.77 -7.73
CA ASP A 155 -9.77 -10.27 -6.83
C ASP A 155 -9.30 -9.15 -5.90
N ASN A 156 -8.07 -8.66 -6.05
CA ASN A 156 -7.59 -7.51 -5.28
C ASN A 156 -8.37 -6.24 -5.65
N GLN A 157 -9.37 -5.91 -4.82
CA GLN A 157 -10.26 -4.78 -5.05
C GLN A 157 -9.54 -3.43 -4.96
N LEU A 158 -8.54 -3.32 -4.07
CA LEU A 158 -7.76 -2.09 -3.93
C LEU A 158 -6.95 -1.82 -5.21
N ALA A 159 -6.29 -2.85 -5.76
CA ALA A 159 -5.56 -2.74 -7.01
C ALA A 159 -6.47 -2.31 -8.19
N LYS A 160 -7.67 -2.90 -8.29
CA LYS A 160 -8.67 -2.52 -9.31
C LYS A 160 -9.07 -1.05 -9.19
N GLN A 161 -9.41 -0.62 -7.99
CA GLN A 161 -9.85 0.76 -7.75
C GLN A 161 -8.75 1.78 -8.03
N LEU A 162 -7.51 1.52 -7.57
CA LEU A 162 -6.38 2.43 -7.77
C LEU A 162 -5.97 2.48 -9.25
N GLN A 163 -5.94 1.35 -9.95
CA GLN A 163 -5.69 1.30 -11.38
C GLN A 163 -6.74 2.12 -12.15
N GLN A 164 -8.01 1.97 -11.82
CA GLN A 164 -9.09 2.74 -12.44
C GLN A 164 -8.92 4.25 -12.20
N LYS A 165 -8.67 4.67 -10.94
CA LYS A 165 -8.43 6.08 -10.58
C LYS A 165 -7.23 6.65 -11.34
N PHE A 166 -6.15 5.86 -11.50
CA PHE A 166 -5.00 6.28 -12.28
C PHE A 166 -5.36 6.56 -13.74
N PHE A 167 -6.13 5.67 -14.39
CA PHE A 167 -6.58 5.89 -15.77
C PHE A 167 -7.51 7.08 -15.91
N GLU A 168 -8.42 7.29 -14.97
CA GLU A 168 -9.33 8.44 -14.97
C GLU A 168 -8.55 9.76 -14.84
N GLY A 169 -7.57 9.83 -13.93
CA GLY A 169 -6.70 10.98 -13.76
C GLY A 169 -5.87 11.28 -15.01
N MET A 170 -5.31 10.25 -15.64
CA MET A 170 -4.55 10.41 -16.90
C MET A 170 -5.43 10.88 -18.06
N LYS A 171 -6.68 10.39 -18.16
CA LYS A 171 -7.65 10.84 -19.15
C LYS A 171 -7.99 12.32 -19.00
N GLN A 172 -8.16 12.79 -17.77
CA GLN A 172 -8.44 14.20 -17.50
C GLN A 172 -7.28 15.12 -17.91
N GLN A 173 -6.04 14.70 -17.67
CA GLN A 173 -4.85 15.50 -18.01
C GLN A 173 -4.59 15.56 -19.51
N THR A 174 -4.95 14.55 -20.28
CA THR A 174 -4.60 14.43 -21.70
C THR A 174 -5.76 14.71 -22.65
N GLY A 175 -6.98 14.77 -22.14
CA GLY A 175 -8.20 14.93 -22.95
C GLY A 175 -8.50 13.75 -23.89
N LYS A 176 -7.73 12.65 -23.81
CA LYS A 176 -7.87 11.48 -24.68
C LYS A 176 -8.11 10.21 -23.86
N PRO A 177 -8.98 9.28 -24.33
CA PRO A 177 -9.16 8.00 -23.67
C PRO A 177 -7.86 7.19 -23.77
N VAL A 178 -7.35 6.70 -22.64
CA VAL A 178 -6.18 5.82 -22.60
C VAL A 178 -6.57 4.45 -23.14
N ASN A 179 -6.18 4.17 -24.40
CA ASN A 179 -6.42 2.88 -25.02
C ASN A 179 -5.36 1.86 -24.57
N LYS A 180 -5.74 0.55 -24.49
CA LYS A 180 -4.85 -0.55 -24.11
C LYS A 180 -3.56 -0.63 -24.97
N LYS A 181 -3.61 -0.22 -26.23
CA LYS A 181 -2.44 -0.09 -27.12
C LYS A 181 -1.58 1.16 -26.85
N GLN A 182 -2.15 2.24 -26.36
CA GLN A 182 -1.42 3.48 -26.02
C GLN A 182 -0.63 3.35 -24.71
N ARG A 183 -0.89 2.33 -23.89
CA ARG A 183 -0.12 2.00 -22.68
C ARG A 183 1.38 1.82 -22.97
N LEU A 184 1.74 1.36 -24.19
CA LEU A 184 3.13 1.13 -24.61
C LEU A 184 3.80 2.38 -25.25
N PHE A 185 3.06 3.44 -25.59
CA PHE A 185 3.55 4.57 -26.39
C PHE A 185 3.42 5.94 -25.72
N TYR A 186 2.88 6.01 -24.51
CA TYR A 186 2.60 7.28 -23.83
C TYR A 186 3.82 8.15 -23.48
N PRO A 187 5.05 7.63 -23.33
CA PRO A 187 6.21 8.49 -23.03
C PRO A 187 6.57 9.49 -24.12
N ARG A 188 6.04 9.34 -25.35
CA ARG A 188 6.47 10.18 -26.50
C ARG A 188 5.63 11.45 -26.75
N THR A 189 4.52 11.63 -26.05
CA THR A 189 3.59 12.74 -26.35
C THR A 189 3.61 13.91 -25.34
N ILE A 190 4.44 13.84 -24.32
CA ILE A 190 4.67 14.96 -23.39
C ILE A 190 6.00 15.65 -23.73
N SER A 191 6.26 15.88 -25.02
CA SER A 191 7.26 16.89 -25.40
C SER A 191 6.58 18.25 -25.35
N PRO A 192 7.14 19.25 -24.67
CA PRO A 192 6.63 20.61 -24.76
C PRO A 192 6.72 21.04 -26.22
N GLU A 193 5.62 21.57 -26.79
CA GLU A 193 5.64 22.17 -28.13
C GLU A 193 6.80 23.16 -28.24
N PRO A 194 7.61 23.10 -29.31
CA PRO A 194 8.63 24.08 -29.51
C PRO A 194 7.97 25.46 -29.64
N LYS A 195 8.30 26.39 -28.74
CA LYS A 195 7.88 27.77 -28.81
C LYS A 195 8.10 28.28 -30.24
N LYS A 196 7.03 28.62 -30.97
CA LYS A 196 7.11 29.28 -32.26
C LYS A 196 7.95 30.54 -32.06
N ARG A 197 9.12 30.61 -32.71
CA ARG A 197 9.89 31.83 -32.82
C ARG A 197 9.01 32.82 -33.55
N VAL A 198 8.63 33.90 -32.89
CA VAL A 198 8.06 35.07 -33.54
C VAL A 198 9.20 35.66 -34.34
N ALA A 199 9.10 35.60 -35.68
CA ALA A 199 9.99 36.33 -36.59
C ALA A 199 9.61 37.80 -36.49
N THR A 200 10.55 38.61 -36.05
CA THR A 200 10.57 40.07 -36.24
C THR A 200 11.04 40.39 -37.62
#